data_b5c1513855b5024bf908cc211f81ed1a
#
_entry.id   b5c1513855b5024bf908cc211f81ed1a
#
_cell.length_a   1.000
_cell.length_b   1.000
_cell.length_c   1.000
_cell.angle_alpha   90.00
_cell.angle_beta   90.00
_cell.angle_gamma   90.00
#
_symmetry.space_group_name_H-M   'P 1'
#
loop_
_entity.id
_entity.type
_entity.pdbx_description
1 polymer ?
#
loop_
_entity_poly.entity_id
_entity_poly.type
_entity_poly.pdbx_seq_one_letter_code
_entity_poly.pdbx_strand_id
1 'polypeptide(L)'
;MHGNPTISKKDTLVRIFKTLFSFFPVMMPLVVVCILFSAVVSSMPAVFMQNVMALIEKNWAAGDWAAAGGPILKLVGLLVVLYVLSLASAFTYTRMMAIITQGFLKKLRVKMFSNMQDLPIRYFDTNNHGDIMSYYTNDIDTLRQLVSQSFPQITITLVSMLTITCIMLYYSVWMSLVVIGGIAIMTVLVNKIGGNSARFFLQQQRALGQMEGYVEEMMNGQKVVKVFCHEEETKADFDRWNDELFGAAESANKFANILAPVLNNMGNLIYVTVAVAGGFFLMSGIPNLSISGLPLTISIVVPFLNMTKQFAGSIMQVSQQINAVIMGLAGAQRIFTLLDEKPEEDEGYVTLVNAKENADGSLTECAERTNVWAWKHPHKATGTTTYTRLRGHVELLDVDFGYTAKKTVLHDVTLFAEPGQKVAFVGATGAGKTTITNLINRFYDIQSGKIRYDGINIRKIKKADLRRSMGIVLQDTNLFTGTVMENIRYGNLDAVDEECIAAAKLAGAHDFITRLPDGYNTMLTGNGASLSQGQRQLLAIARAAVADPPVMIMDEATSSIDTRTEAIVQAGMDALMTGRTVFVIAHRLSTVKNADVIMVLEQGRIIERGSHEQLIAQKGKYYQLYTGAFELE
;
A
#
# COMPACT_ATOMS: atom_id res chain seq x y z
N MET A 1 5.20 16.53 -8.60
CA MET A 1 3.86 16.41 -7.99
C MET A 1 2.84 16.65 -9.08
N HIS A 2 2.43 15.61 -9.81
CA HIS A 2 1.20 15.66 -10.59
C HIS A 2 0.10 15.31 -9.59
N GLY A 3 -0.68 16.32 -9.19
CA GLY A 3 -1.87 16.10 -8.38
C GLY A 3 -2.85 15.27 -9.18
N ASN A 4 -2.88 13.97 -8.93
CA ASN A 4 -4.05 13.16 -9.27
C ASN A 4 -5.26 13.90 -8.68
N PRO A 5 -6.36 14.10 -9.42
CA PRO A 5 -7.56 14.74 -8.91
C PRO A 5 -7.95 13.99 -7.63
N THR A 6 -7.95 14.69 -6.52
CA THR A 6 -8.34 14.13 -5.21
C THR A 6 -9.75 13.56 -5.38
N ILE A 7 -9.83 12.22 -5.44
CA ILE A 7 -11.12 11.51 -5.53
C ILE A 7 -11.98 12.03 -4.37
N SER A 8 -13.18 12.53 -4.67
CA SER A 8 -14.08 13.03 -3.64
C SER A 8 -14.37 11.95 -2.61
N LYS A 9 -14.45 12.30 -1.32
CA LYS A 9 -14.83 11.36 -0.25
C LYS A 9 -16.13 10.61 -0.56
N LYS A 10 -17.07 11.28 -1.24
CA LYS A 10 -18.31 10.68 -1.71
C LYS A 10 -18.08 9.62 -2.78
N ASP A 11 -17.20 9.88 -3.73
CA ASP A 11 -16.89 8.93 -4.81
C ASP A 11 -16.14 7.71 -4.26
N THR A 12 -15.24 7.93 -3.29
CA THR A 12 -14.56 6.85 -2.56
C THR A 12 -15.56 5.94 -1.86
N LEU A 13 -16.53 6.50 -1.15
CA LEU A 13 -17.57 5.73 -0.47
C LEU A 13 -18.40 4.91 -1.47
N VAL A 14 -18.85 5.52 -2.55
CA VAL A 14 -19.61 4.85 -3.62
C VAL A 14 -18.77 3.71 -4.21
N ARG A 15 -17.49 3.93 -4.44
CA ARG A 15 -16.57 2.92 -4.98
C ARG A 15 -16.39 1.72 -4.02
N ILE A 16 -16.26 1.98 -2.70
CA ILE A 16 -16.21 0.91 -1.70
C ILE A 16 -17.45 0.02 -1.80
N PHE A 17 -18.64 0.63 -1.74
CA PHE A 17 -19.89 -0.13 -1.81
C PHE A 17 -20.06 -0.86 -3.13
N LYS A 18 -19.79 -0.20 -4.27
CA LYS A 18 -19.84 -0.86 -5.58
C LYS A 18 -18.93 -2.08 -5.64
N THR A 19 -17.73 -1.98 -5.08
CA THR A 19 -16.77 -3.10 -5.03
C THR A 19 -17.26 -4.22 -4.09
N LEU A 20 -17.81 -3.87 -2.91
CA LEU A 20 -18.38 -4.84 -1.97
C LEU A 20 -19.56 -5.62 -2.59
N PHE A 21 -20.50 -4.92 -3.21
CA PHE A 21 -21.64 -5.55 -3.88
C PHE A 21 -21.20 -6.39 -5.09
N SER A 22 -20.18 -5.95 -5.84
CA SER A 22 -19.62 -6.74 -6.94
C SER A 22 -18.96 -8.04 -6.47
N PHE A 23 -18.28 -8.01 -5.31
CA PHE A 23 -17.59 -9.20 -4.78
C PHE A 23 -18.55 -10.17 -4.07
N PHE A 24 -19.64 -9.65 -3.50
CA PHE A 24 -20.61 -10.43 -2.69
C PHE A 24 -22.06 -10.07 -3.05
N PRO A 25 -22.50 -10.35 -4.30
CA PRO A 25 -23.80 -9.88 -4.81
C PRO A 25 -25.01 -10.46 -4.09
N VAL A 26 -24.90 -11.64 -3.48
CA VAL A 26 -26.01 -12.30 -2.75
C VAL A 26 -25.93 -12.01 -1.26
N MET A 27 -24.72 -12.05 -0.68
CA MET A 27 -24.57 -11.91 0.77
C MET A 27 -24.83 -10.48 1.26
N MET A 28 -24.41 -9.45 0.51
CA MET A 28 -24.58 -8.05 0.92
C MET A 28 -26.06 -7.64 1.02
N PRO A 29 -26.93 -7.90 0.04
CA PRO A 29 -28.37 -7.63 0.18
C PRO A 29 -29.00 -8.34 1.39
N LEU A 30 -28.67 -9.60 1.62
CA LEU A 30 -29.19 -10.35 2.76
C LEU A 30 -28.75 -9.73 4.11
N VAL A 31 -27.49 -9.30 4.22
CA VAL A 31 -26.99 -8.57 5.39
C VAL A 31 -27.77 -7.27 5.61
N VAL A 32 -28.01 -6.49 4.55
CA VAL A 32 -28.79 -5.27 4.65
C VAL A 32 -30.20 -5.54 5.15
N VAL A 33 -30.87 -6.56 4.62
CA VAL A 33 -32.24 -6.96 5.09
C VAL A 33 -32.21 -7.37 6.57
N CYS A 34 -31.24 -8.18 6.98
CA CYS A 34 -31.12 -8.58 8.39
C CYS A 34 -30.86 -7.38 9.32
N ILE A 35 -30.01 -6.43 8.89
CA ILE A 35 -29.73 -5.20 9.63
C ILE A 35 -31.01 -4.34 9.76
N LEU A 36 -31.73 -4.12 8.67
CA LEU A 36 -32.99 -3.35 8.66
C LEU A 36 -34.02 -3.98 9.59
N PHE A 37 -34.21 -5.29 9.51
CA PHE A 37 -35.13 -6.00 10.39
C PHE A 37 -34.75 -5.86 11.86
N SER A 38 -33.48 -6.11 12.20
CA SER A 38 -32.98 -5.99 13.58
C SER A 38 -33.12 -4.54 14.12
N ALA A 39 -32.85 -3.53 13.29
CA ALA A 39 -32.97 -2.13 13.67
C ALA A 39 -34.44 -1.72 13.94
N VAL A 40 -35.38 -2.19 13.12
CA VAL A 40 -36.81 -1.92 13.33
C VAL A 40 -37.29 -2.60 14.61
N VAL A 41 -36.96 -3.87 14.81
CA VAL A 41 -37.38 -4.62 16.00
C VAL A 41 -36.81 -4.01 17.29
N SER A 42 -35.60 -3.44 17.25
CA SER A 42 -35.00 -2.76 18.41
C SER A 42 -35.82 -1.55 18.91
N SER A 43 -36.67 -0.97 18.07
CA SER A 43 -37.53 0.17 18.40
C SER A 43 -38.96 -0.25 18.82
N MET A 44 -39.34 -1.53 18.66
CA MET A 44 -40.69 -2.04 18.96
C MET A 44 -41.05 -2.04 20.47
N PRO A 45 -40.12 -2.14 21.46
CA PRO A 45 -40.47 -2.10 22.87
C PRO A 45 -41.33 -0.88 23.24
N ALA A 46 -41.10 0.26 22.60
CA ALA A 46 -41.88 1.47 22.86
C ALA A 46 -43.37 1.30 22.49
N VAL A 47 -43.66 0.63 21.37
CA VAL A 47 -45.05 0.33 20.93
C VAL A 47 -45.70 -0.69 21.85
N PHE A 48 -44.97 -1.74 22.21
CA PHE A 48 -45.48 -2.75 23.15
C PHE A 48 -45.72 -2.19 24.51
N MET A 49 -44.84 -1.33 25.05
CA MET A 49 -45.00 -0.66 26.33
C MET A 49 -46.23 0.23 26.33
N GLN A 50 -46.49 0.97 25.22
CA GLN A 50 -47.69 1.79 25.08
C GLN A 50 -48.96 0.92 25.13
N ASN A 51 -49.00 -0.18 24.38
CA ASN A 51 -50.17 -1.06 24.39
C ASN A 51 -50.40 -1.76 25.73
N VAL A 52 -49.35 -2.17 26.43
CA VAL A 52 -49.44 -2.77 27.76
C VAL A 52 -49.93 -1.72 28.78
N MET A 53 -49.36 -0.52 28.76
CA MET A 53 -49.78 0.56 29.65
C MET A 53 -51.23 0.98 29.41
N ALA A 54 -51.68 1.05 28.16
CA ALA A 54 -53.06 1.33 27.81
C ALA A 54 -54.04 0.27 28.33
N LEU A 55 -53.65 -1.03 28.29
CA LEU A 55 -54.43 -2.12 28.86
C LEU A 55 -54.52 -2.04 30.40
N ILE A 56 -53.40 -1.66 31.06
CA ILE A 56 -53.35 -1.45 32.49
C ILE A 56 -54.23 -0.24 32.86
N GLU A 57 -54.07 0.88 32.19
CA GLU A 57 -54.83 2.12 32.43
C GLU A 57 -56.34 1.90 32.32
N LYS A 58 -56.76 1.12 31.32
CA LYS A 58 -58.17 0.78 31.10
C LYS A 58 -58.77 -0.09 32.18
N ASN A 59 -58.03 -1.03 32.74
CA ASN A 59 -58.53 -2.02 33.71
C ASN A 59 -58.16 -1.73 35.17
N TRP A 60 -57.37 -0.66 35.43
CA TRP A 60 -56.88 -0.27 36.75
C TRP A 60 -58.01 0.02 37.75
N ALA A 61 -59.02 0.78 37.34
CA ALA A 61 -60.12 1.18 38.20
C ALA A 61 -61.01 0.00 38.60
N ALA A 62 -61.09 -1.02 37.78
CA ALA A 62 -61.89 -2.24 38.06
C ALA A 62 -61.11 -3.28 38.87
N GLY A 63 -59.79 -3.19 39.00
CA GLY A 63 -58.93 -4.18 39.64
C GLY A 63 -58.96 -5.57 39.01
N ASP A 64 -59.48 -5.69 37.78
CA ASP A 64 -59.67 -6.97 37.09
C ASP A 64 -58.43 -7.39 36.32
N TRP A 65 -57.55 -8.13 36.99
CA TRP A 65 -56.36 -8.72 36.35
C TRP A 65 -56.71 -9.79 35.33
N ALA A 66 -57.85 -10.51 35.50
CA ALA A 66 -58.23 -11.56 34.58
C ALA A 66 -58.55 -11.03 33.17
N ALA A 67 -59.12 -9.81 33.09
CA ALA A 67 -59.41 -9.13 31.85
C ALA A 67 -58.15 -8.56 31.14
N ALA A 68 -57.14 -8.11 31.91
CA ALA A 68 -55.91 -7.52 31.39
C ALA A 68 -54.84 -8.56 31.11
N GLY A 69 -54.68 -9.60 31.92
CA GLY A 69 -53.56 -10.53 31.92
C GLY A 69 -53.42 -11.33 30.61
N GLY A 70 -54.54 -11.81 30.06
CA GLY A 70 -54.54 -12.58 28.82
C GLY A 70 -54.01 -11.76 27.61
N PRO A 71 -54.56 -10.56 27.34
CA PRO A 71 -54.02 -9.67 26.28
C PRO A 71 -52.56 -9.25 26.49
N ILE A 72 -52.15 -8.94 27.73
CA ILE A 72 -50.76 -8.60 28.03
C ILE A 72 -49.82 -9.75 27.74
N LEU A 73 -50.18 -10.99 28.15
CA LEU A 73 -49.36 -12.17 27.89
C LEU A 73 -49.20 -12.44 26.37
N LYS A 74 -50.25 -12.21 25.58
CA LYS A 74 -50.17 -12.31 24.11
C LYS A 74 -49.20 -11.27 23.52
N LEU A 75 -49.24 -10.01 23.96
CA LEU A 75 -48.31 -8.97 23.55
C LEU A 75 -46.88 -9.32 23.89
N VAL A 76 -46.63 -9.74 25.16
CA VAL A 76 -45.31 -10.18 25.59
C VAL A 76 -44.82 -11.37 24.77
N GLY A 77 -45.68 -12.38 24.53
CA GLY A 77 -45.33 -13.52 23.69
C GLY A 77 -44.94 -13.13 22.27
N LEU A 78 -45.67 -12.19 21.64
CA LEU A 78 -45.34 -11.65 20.31
C LEU A 78 -44.00 -10.92 20.33
N LEU A 79 -43.74 -10.11 21.35
CA LEU A 79 -42.47 -9.41 21.50
C LEU A 79 -41.29 -10.38 21.66
N VAL A 80 -41.45 -11.44 22.47
CA VAL A 80 -40.43 -12.49 22.61
C VAL A 80 -40.13 -13.16 21.27
N VAL A 81 -41.14 -13.50 20.48
CA VAL A 81 -40.91 -14.06 19.12
C VAL A 81 -40.15 -13.08 18.24
N LEU A 82 -40.53 -11.81 18.22
CA LEU A 82 -39.80 -10.78 17.46
C LEU A 82 -38.34 -10.64 17.91
N TYR A 83 -38.07 -10.71 19.21
CA TYR A 83 -36.70 -10.66 19.72
C TYR A 83 -35.88 -11.91 19.36
N VAL A 84 -36.45 -13.09 19.40
CA VAL A 84 -35.78 -14.32 18.97
C VAL A 84 -35.41 -14.23 17.49
N LEU A 85 -36.33 -13.75 16.64
CA LEU A 85 -36.05 -13.52 15.21
C LEU A 85 -35.01 -12.44 15.00
N SER A 86 -35.05 -11.37 15.79
CA SER A 86 -34.04 -10.30 15.73
C SER A 86 -32.66 -10.82 16.14
N LEU A 87 -32.58 -11.64 17.19
CA LEU A 87 -31.35 -12.29 17.62
C LEU A 87 -30.77 -13.20 16.52
N ALA A 88 -31.62 -14.01 15.89
CA ALA A 88 -31.22 -14.84 14.76
C ALA A 88 -30.71 -14.00 13.57
N SER A 89 -31.39 -12.88 13.26
CA SER A 89 -30.95 -11.92 12.24
C SER A 89 -29.63 -11.26 12.59
N ALA A 90 -29.46 -10.86 13.87
CA ALA A 90 -28.21 -10.26 14.37
C ALA A 90 -27.04 -11.23 14.28
N PHE A 91 -27.24 -12.48 14.67
CA PHE A 91 -26.23 -13.53 14.51
C PHE A 91 -25.87 -13.74 13.05
N THR A 92 -26.87 -13.81 12.17
CA THR A 92 -26.68 -14.02 10.73
C THR A 92 -25.90 -12.89 10.09
N TYR A 93 -26.31 -11.62 10.28
CA TYR A 93 -25.60 -10.51 9.65
C TYR A 93 -24.18 -10.34 10.22
N THR A 94 -23.97 -10.56 11.52
CA THR A 94 -22.64 -10.46 12.14
C THR A 94 -21.70 -11.51 11.55
N ARG A 95 -22.15 -12.76 11.45
CA ARG A 95 -21.36 -13.84 10.85
C ARG A 95 -21.06 -13.57 9.36
N MET A 96 -22.07 -13.15 8.62
CA MET A 96 -21.90 -12.83 7.19
C MET A 96 -20.97 -11.63 6.99
N MET A 97 -21.08 -10.58 7.81
CA MET A 97 -20.17 -9.43 7.76
C MET A 97 -18.73 -9.81 8.04
N ALA A 98 -18.48 -10.74 8.96
CA ALA A 98 -17.13 -11.25 9.19
C ALA A 98 -16.56 -11.92 7.93
N ILE A 99 -17.35 -12.79 7.26
CA ILE A 99 -16.93 -13.46 6.01
C ILE A 99 -16.74 -12.44 4.88
N ILE A 100 -17.68 -11.52 4.69
CA ILE A 100 -17.62 -10.47 3.66
C ILE A 100 -16.38 -9.61 3.86
N THR A 101 -16.13 -9.13 5.09
CA THR A 101 -15.02 -8.26 5.40
C THR A 101 -13.69 -8.95 5.11
N GLN A 102 -13.47 -10.15 5.65
CA GLN A 102 -12.20 -10.86 5.43
C GLN A 102 -12.01 -11.27 3.96
N GLY A 103 -13.09 -11.71 3.30
CA GLY A 103 -13.05 -12.03 1.87
C GLY A 103 -12.79 -10.80 0.99
N PHE A 104 -13.37 -9.66 1.33
CA PHE A 104 -13.12 -8.39 0.65
C PHE A 104 -11.66 -7.96 0.77
N LEU A 105 -11.12 -7.97 2.00
CA LEU A 105 -9.72 -7.61 2.24
C LEU A 105 -8.74 -8.57 1.56
N LYS A 106 -9.04 -9.88 1.56
CA LYS A 106 -8.23 -10.86 0.81
C LYS A 106 -8.17 -10.52 -0.67
N LYS A 107 -9.34 -10.31 -1.31
CA LYS A 107 -9.40 -9.96 -2.74
C LYS A 107 -8.72 -8.63 -3.04
N LEU A 108 -8.85 -7.65 -2.13
CA LEU A 108 -8.24 -6.34 -2.28
C LEU A 108 -6.72 -6.42 -2.20
N ARG A 109 -6.15 -7.15 -1.21
CA ARG A 109 -4.70 -7.36 -1.10
C ARG A 109 -4.13 -8.05 -2.33
N VAL A 110 -4.81 -9.10 -2.84
CA VAL A 110 -4.39 -9.78 -4.08
C VAL A 110 -4.35 -8.80 -5.25
N LYS A 111 -5.41 -7.97 -5.40
CA LYS A 111 -5.46 -6.98 -6.48
C LYS A 111 -4.40 -5.91 -6.34
N MET A 112 -4.17 -5.41 -5.12
CA MET A 112 -3.10 -4.44 -4.83
C MET A 112 -1.72 -5.00 -5.16
N PHE A 113 -1.45 -6.24 -4.74
CA PHE A 113 -0.17 -6.88 -4.99
C PHE A 113 0.06 -7.14 -6.48
N SER A 114 -0.96 -7.62 -7.20
CA SER A 114 -0.88 -7.79 -8.65
C SER A 114 -0.59 -6.47 -9.37
N ASN A 115 -1.37 -5.41 -9.07
CA ASN A 115 -1.11 -4.10 -9.66
C ASN A 115 0.28 -3.57 -9.33
N MET A 116 0.75 -3.77 -8.09
CA MET A 116 2.08 -3.32 -7.67
C MET A 116 3.20 -3.99 -8.48
N GLN A 117 3.04 -5.27 -8.87
CA GLN A 117 4.02 -5.96 -9.72
C GLN A 117 4.07 -5.39 -11.14
N ASP A 118 2.97 -4.82 -11.62
CA ASP A 118 2.87 -4.24 -12.95
C ASP A 118 3.31 -2.76 -13.01
N LEU A 119 3.67 -2.14 -11.87
CA LEU A 119 4.08 -0.74 -11.82
C LEU A 119 5.51 -0.53 -12.36
N PRO A 120 5.78 0.62 -13.01
CA PRO A 120 7.12 0.97 -13.46
C PRO A 120 8.07 1.22 -12.28
N ILE A 121 9.37 0.97 -12.45
CA ILE A 121 10.41 1.21 -11.44
C ILE A 121 10.35 2.65 -10.90
N ARG A 122 10.02 3.62 -11.75
CA ARG A 122 9.82 5.02 -11.34
C ARG A 122 8.91 5.18 -10.13
N TYR A 123 7.87 4.34 -9.99
CA TYR A 123 6.95 4.40 -8.85
C TYR A 123 7.70 4.10 -7.54
N PHE A 124 8.56 3.08 -7.54
CA PHE A 124 9.34 2.67 -6.37
C PHE A 124 10.46 3.66 -6.04
N ASP A 125 11.06 4.28 -7.06
CA ASP A 125 12.11 5.30 -6.88
C ASP A 125 11.58 6.63 -6.33
N THR A 126 10.27 6.91 -6.54
CA THR A 126 9.65 8.18 -6.13
C THR A 126 8.80 8.09 -4.87
N ASN A 127 8.49 6.89 -4.41
CA ASN A 127 7.66 6.65 -3.23
C ASN A 127 8.44 5.89 -2.15
N ASN A 128 8.27 6.28 -0.90
CA ASN A 128 8.91 5.59 0.22
C ASN A 128 8.33 4.19 0.41
N HIS A 129 9.20 3.19 0.62
CA HIS A 129 8.78 1.81 0.86
C HIS A 129 7.87 1.67 2.09
N GLY A 130 8.10 2.48 3.15
CA GLY A 130 7.24 2.54 4.33
C GLY A 130 5.82 2.99 4.02
N ASP A 131 5.65 3.98 3.12
CA ASP A 131 4.33 4.43 2.68
C ASP A 131 3.60 3.33 1.90
N ILE A 132 4.31 2.60 1.04
CA ILE A 132 3.75 1.46 0.28
C ILE A 132 3.33 0.34 1.25
N MET A 133 4.14 0.03 2.25
CA MET A 133 3.79 -0.95 3.29
C MET A 133 2.57 -0.53 4.10
N SER A 134 2.41 0.77 4.38
CA SER A 134 1.25 1.30 5.11
C SER A 134 -0.08 0.98 4.41
N TYR A 135 -0.12 0.87 3.08
CA TYR A 135 -1.32 0.44 2.35
C TYR A 135 -1.75 -0.98 2.74
N TYR A 136 -0.79 -1.89 2.97
CA TYR A 136 -1.07 -3.29 3.32
C TYR A 136 -1.33 -3.52 4.82
N THR A 137 -0.94 -2.58 5.67
CA THR A 137 -1.08 -2.66 7.14
C THR A 137 -2.16 -1.71 7.64
N ASN A 138 -1.84 -0.44 7.78
CA ASN A 138 -2.69 0.55 8.44
C ASN A 138 -3.95 0.88 7.62
N ASP A 139 -3.81 1.13 6.31
CA ASP A 139 -4.94 1.54 5.48
C ASP A 139 -5.95 0.39 5.28
N ILE A 140 -5.46 -0.83 5.14
CA ILE A 140 -6.29 -2.04 5.12
C ILE A 140 -7.03 -2.23 6.45
N ASP A 141 -6.39 -1.94 7.60
CA ASP A 141 -7.04 -2.10 8.91
C ASP A 141 -8.11 -1.04 9.16
N THR A 142 -7.86 0.21 8.80
CA THR A 142 -8.88 1.27 8.88
C THR A 142 -10.08 0.98 7.97
N LEU A 143 -9.82 0.44 6.77
CA LEU A 143 -10.89 -0.02 5.87
C LEU A 143 -11.65 -1.22 6.44
N ARG A 144 -10.98 -2.14 7.13
CA ARG A 144 -11.60 -3.24 7.87
C ARG A 144 -12.59 -2.71 8.91
N GLN A 145 -12.17 -1.74 9.73
CA GLN A 145 -13.03 -1.13 10.75
C GLN A 145 -14.25 -0.44 10.13
N LEU A 146 -14.04 0.29 9.03
CA LEU A 146 -15.14 0.93 8.30
C LEU A 146 -16.19 -0.08 7.82
N VAL A 147 -15.75 -1.18 7.20
CA VAL A 147 -16.65 -2.18 6.60
C VAL A 147 -17.29 -3.07 7.68
N SER A 148 -16.51 -3.57 8.66
CA SER A 148 -16.99 -4.56 9.63
C SER A 148 -17.79 -3.97 10.77
N GLN A 149 -17.49 -2.74 11.18
CA GLN A 149 -18.08 -2.12 12.38
C GLN A 149 -18.89 -0.88 12.05
N SER A 150 -18.26 0.12 11.39
CA SER A 150 -18.92 1.42 11.19
C SER A 150 -20.12 1.33 10.26
N PHE A 151 -20.02 0.61 9.15
CA PHE A 151 -21.13 0.48 8.20
C PHE A 151 -22.38 -0.18 8.83
N PRO A 152 -22.31 -1.37 9.46
CA PRO A 152 -23.47 -1.96 10.11
C PRO A 152 -24.02 -1.07 11.23
N GLN A 153 -23.15 -0.53 12.11
CA GLN A 153 -23.56 0.27 13.26
C GLN A 153 -24.28 1.56 12.84
N ILE A 154 -23.74 2.29 11.86
CA ILE A 154 -24.38 3.51 11.35
C ILE A 154 -25.72 3.18 10.70
N THR A 155 -25.78 2.10 9.91
CA THR A 155 -27.04 1.68 9.26
C THR A 155 -28.10 1.32 10.29
N ILE A 156 -27.77 0.51 11.31
CA ILE A 156 -28.68 0.17 12.43
C ILE A 156 -29.17 1.45 13.12
N THR A 157 -28.25 2.34 13.47
CA THR A 157 -28.57 3.55 14.24
C THR A 157 -29.47 4.51 13.44
N LEU A 158 -29.17 4.74 12.16
CA LEU A 158 -30.00 5.61 11.31
C LEU A 158 -31.40 5.04 11.10
N VAL A 159 -31.53 3.73 10.88
CA VAL A 159 -32.83 3.07 10.71
C VAL A 159 -33.61 3.11 12.02
N SER A 160 -32.97 2.83 13.18
CA SER A 160 -33.60 2.95 14.50
C SER A 160 -34.09 4.38 14.76
N MET A 161 -33.26 5.40 14.49
CA MET A 161 -33.64 6.81 14.64
C MET A 161 -34.86 7.17 13.76
N LEU A 162 -34.87 6.72 12.51
CA LEU A 162 -35.99 6.95 11.62
C LEU A 162 -37.25 6.25 12.13
N THR A 163 -37.14 4.99 12.56
CA THR A 163 -38.26 4.20 13.11
C THR A 163 -38.82 4.85 14.37
N ILE A 164 -37.96 5.26 15.31
CA ILE A 164 -38.40 5.94 16.54
C ILE A 164 -39.08 7.26 16.21
N THR A 165 -38.56 8.05 15.27
CA THR A 165 -39.18 9.32 14.83
C THR A 165 -40.56 9.08 14.25
N CYS A 166 -40.74 8.06 13.40
CA CYS A 166 -42.04 7.68 12.86
C CYS A 166 -43.02 7.27 13.96
N ILE A 167 -42.58 6.49 14.95
CA ILE A 167 -43.41 6.07 16.09
C ILE A 167 -43.79 7.28 16.96
N MET A 168 -42.86 8.19 17.23
CA MET A 168 -43.12 9.41 17.99
C MET A 168 -44.16 10.29 17.29
N LEU A 169 -44.02 10.56 16.00
CA LEU A 169 -44.99 11.35 15.23
C LEU A 169 -46.36 10.67 15.16
N TYR A 170 -46.39 9.32 15.12
CA TYR A 170 -47.62 8.55 15.14
C TYR A 170 -48.42 8.77 16.42
N TYR A 171 -47.76 8.81 17.60
CA TYR A 171 -48.42 8.95 18.88
C TYR A 171 -48.68 10.39 19.33
N SER A 172 -47.76 11.34 19.10
CA SER A 172 -47.95 12.76 19.44
C SER A 172 -46.99 13.67 18.72
N VAL A 173 -47.53 14.55 17.90
CA VAL A 173 -46.73 15.58 17.17
C VAL A 173 -46.17 16.61 18.13
N TRP A 174 -46.97 17.07 19.13
CA TRP A 174 -46.52 18.07 20.12
C TRP A 174 -45.30 17.60 20.93
N MET A 175 -45.35 16.41 21.44
CA MET A 175 -44.23 15.84 22.19
C MET A 175 -43.02 15.57 21.28
N SER A 176 -43.26 15.18 20.03
CA SER A 176 -42.19 15.00 19.04
C SER A 176 -41.44 16.30 18.74
N LEU A 177 -42.16 17.44 18.67
CA LEU A 177 -41.53 18.74 18.46
C LEU A 177 -40.64 19.15 19.63
N VAL A 178 -41.03 18.84 20.88
CA VAL A 178 -40.21 19.08 22.08
C VAL A 178 -38.90 18.25 21.97
N VAL A 179 -39.00 16.98 21.61
CA VAL A 179 -37.83 16.09 21.43
C VAL A 179 -36.93 16.60 20.31
N ILE A 180 -37.50 16.94 19.16
CA ILE A 180 -36.75 17.47 17.99
C ILE A 180 -36.03 18.77 18.36
N GLY A 181 -36.66 19.67 19.11
CA GLY A 181 -36.03 20.89 19.61
C GLY A 181 -34.83 20.59 20.53
N GLY A 182 -34.95 19.64 21.44
CA GLY A 182 -33.84 19.18 22.29
C GLY A 182 -32.71 18.54 21.51
N ILE A 183 -33.04 17.75 20.47
CA ILE A 183 -32.09 17.12 19.58
C ILE A 183 -31.32 18.16 18.76
N ALA A 184 -32.00 19.20 18.27
CA ALA A 184 -31.36 20.29 17.54
C ALA A 184 -30.28 20.98 18.38
N ILE A 185 -30.59 21.28 19.66
CA ILE A 185 -29.62 21.82 20.63
C ILE A 185 -28.46 20.87 20.83
N MET A 186 -28.74 19.58 21.04
CA MET A 186 -27.73 18.53 21.21
C MET A 186 -26.79 18.44 19.99
N THR A 187 -27.33 18.52 18.78
CA THR A 187 -26.55 18.48 17.53
C THR A 187 -25.62 19.69 17.39
N VAL A 188 -26.07 20.88 17.77
CA VAL A 188 -25.22 22.09 17.81
C VAL A 188 -24.05 21.91 18.78
N LEU A 189 -24.32 21.37 19.99
CA LEU A 189 -23.28 21.09 20.97
C LEU A 189 -22.26 20.05 20.47
N VAL A 190 -22.74 18.96 19.85
CA VAL A 190 -21.89 17.94 19.24
C VAL A 190 -20.94 18.55 18.20
N ASN A 191 -21.48 19.38 17.28
CA ASN A 191 -20.68 20.01 16.24
C ASN A 191 -19.63 20.97 16.83
N LYS A 192 -19.98 21.73 17.87
CA LYS A 192 -19.06 22.69 18.50
C LYS A 192 -17.95 21.98 19.28
N ILE A 193 -18.28 20.96 20.07
CA ILE A 193 -17.28 20.20 20.86
C ILE A 193 -16.46 19.27 19.95
N GLY A 194 -17.13 18.55 19.05
CA GLY A 194 -16.50 17.60 18.13
C GLY A 194 -15.55 18.26 17.13
N GLY A 195 -15.89 19.46 16.64
CA GLY A 195 -15.01 20.22 15.74
C GLY A 195 -13.67 20.60 16.40
N ASN A 196 -13.71 21.02 17.68
CA ASN A 196 -12.51 21.30 18.46
C ASN A 196 -11.71 20.01 18.74
N SER A 197 -12.39 18.93 19.11
CA SER A 197 -11.76 17.63 19.33
C SER A 197 -10.97 17.16 18.09
N ALA A 198 -11.57 17.20 16.91
CA ALA A 198 -10.91 16.81 15.67
C ALA A 198 -9.63 17.62 15.37
N ARG A 199 -9.65 18.94 15.66
CA ARG A 199 -8.46 19.80 15.50
C ARG A 199 -7.32 19.37 16.41
N PHE A 200 -7.62 19.14 17.70
CA PHE A 200 -6.59 18.75 18.66
C PHE A 200 -6.08 17.31 18.43
N PHE A 201 -6.93 16.40 17.97
CA PHE A 201 -6.47 15.07 17.56
C PHE A 201 -5.48 15.13 16.38
N LEU A 202 -5.68 16.04 15.42
CA LEU A 202 -4.71 16.24 14.34
C LEU A 202 -3.38 16.81 14.87
N GLN A 203 -3.42 17.69 15.87
CA GLN A 203 -2.21 18.20 16.51
C GLN A 203 -1.47 17.09 17.27
N GLN A 204 -2.21 16.31 18.07
CA GLN A 204 -1.67 15.14 18.76
C GLN A 204 -0.99 14.16 17.79
N GLN A 205 -1.64 13.86 16.65
CA GLN A 205 -1.08 12.93 15.67
C GLN A 205 0.22 13.47 15.03
N ARG A 206 0.31 14.80 14.83
CA ARG A 206 1.54 15.43 14.34
C ARG A 206 2.65 15.38 15.37
N ALA A 207 2.36 15.73 16.63
CA ALA A 207 3.35 15.69 17.70
C ALA A 207 3.84 14.24 17.96
N LEU A 208 2.93 13.26 17.89
CA LEU A 208 3.29 11.84 17.98
C LEU A 208 4.25 11.44 16.86
N GLY A 209 3.95 11.79 15.60
CA GLY A 209 4.83 11.48 14.47
C GLY A 209 6.21 12.15 14.56
N GLN A 210 6.30 13.36 15.13
CA GLN A 210 7.58 14.04 15.37
C GLN A 210 8.39 13.33 16.47
N MET A 211 7.75 12.95 17.56
CA MET A 211 8.39 12.21 18.64
C MET A 211 8.86 10.82 18.19
N GLU A 212 8.01 10.09 17.44
CA GLU A 212 8.38 8.78 16.87
C GLU A 212 9.56 8.90 15.91
N GLY A 213 9.57 9.93 15.03
CA GLY A 213 10.70 10.20 14.12
C GLY A 213 12.00 10.50 14.89
N TYR A 214 11.92 11.27 15.97
CA TYR A 214 13.09 11.54 16.83
C TYR A 214 13.61 10.24 17.50
N VAL A 215 12.70 9.40 18.01
CA VAL A 215 13.09 8.10 18.62
C VAL A 215 13.78 7.21 17.57
N GLU A 216 13.24 7.12 16.36
CA GLU A 216 13.83 6.34 15.26
C GLU A 216 15.23 6.85 14.90
N GLU A 217 15.40 8.18 14.78
CA GLU A 217 16.70 8.81 14.51
C GLU A 217 17.72 8.49 15.60
N MET A 218 17.34 8.62 16.88
CA MET A 218 18.24 8.33 18.01
C MET A 218 18.55 6.83 18.12
N MET A 219 17.60 5.94 17.83
CA MET A 219 17.86 4.50 17.81
C MET A 219 18.86 4.13 16.71
N ASN A 220 18.71 4.67 15.52
CA ASN A 220 19.63 4.45 14.40
C ASN A 220 21.00 5.08 14.68
N GLY A 221 21.02 6.25 15.29
CA GLY A 221 22.22 7.01 15.67
C GLY A 221 22.84 6.62 17.03
N GLN A 222 22.34 5.59 17.73
CA GLN A 222 22.72 5.27 19.11
C GLN A 222 24.23 5.10 19.32
N LYS A 223 24.94 4.53 18.33
CA LYS A 223 26.40 4.42 18.40
C LYS A 223 27.10 5.76 18.41
N VAL A 224 26.56 6.72 17.65
CA VAL A 224 27.09 8.11 17.58
C VAL A 224 26.83 8.81 18.90
N VAL A 225 25.59 8.75 19.41
CA VAL A 225 25.25 9.32 20.72
C VAL A 225 26.19 8.81 21.81
N LYS A 226 26.48 7.50 21.84
CA LYS A 226 27.38 6.86 22.81
C LYS A 226 28.82 7.30 22.67
N VAL A 227 29.34 7.36 21.43
CA VAL A 227 30.75 7.73 21.19
C VAL A 227 31.02 9.18 21.57
N PHE A 228 30.06 10.08 21.36
CA PHE A 228 30.18 11.49 21.70
C PHE A 228 29.65 11.85 23.09
N CYS A 229 29.15 10.86 23.85
CA CYS A 229 28.61 11.04 25.21
C CYS A 229 27.48 12.10 25.31
N HIS A 230 26.58 12.13 24.30
CA HIS A 230 25.48 13.08 24.20
C HIS A 230 24.15 12.54 24.74
N GLU A 231 24.18 11.55 25.66
CA GLU A 231 22.96 10.92 26.21
C GLU A 231 22.07 11.90 26.96
N GLU A 232 22.65 12.81 27.74
CA GLU A 232 21.86 13.77 28.53
C GLU A 232 21.18 14.81 27.65
N GLU A 233 21.85 15.29 26.59
CA GLU A 233 21.27 16.19 25.60
C GLU A 233 20.13 15.51 24.83
N THR A 234 20.36 14.27 24.42
CA THR A 234 19.35 13.44 23.73
C THR A 234 18.10 13.23 24.60
N LYS A 235 18.28 13.02 25.93
CA LYS A 235 17.15 12.92 26.88
C LYS A 235 16.41 14.24 27.00
N ALA A 236 17.13 15.36 27.12
CA ALA A 236 16.51 16.67 27.22
C ALA A 236 15.70 17.04 25.96
N ASP A 237 16.20 16.69 24.78
CA ASP A 237 15.47 16.87 23.53
C ASP A 237 14.25 15.97 23.45
N PHE A 238 14.36 14.71 23.90
CA PHE A 238 13.21 13.81 23.98
C PHE A 238 12.13 14.35 24.91
N ASP A 239 12.51 14.86 26.08
CA ASP A 239 11.56 15.44 27.06
C ASP A 239 10.79 16.61 26.43
N ARG A 240 11.45 17.46 25.63
CA ARG A 240 10.79 18.55 24.90
C ARG A 240 9.74 18.03 23.92
N TRP A 241 10.05 17.01 23.11
CA TRP A 241 9.08 16.41 22.18
C TRP A 241 7.94 15.69 22.90
N ASN A 242 8.25 15.05 24.03
CA ASN A 242 7.27 14.39 24.87
C ASN A 242 6.33 15.38 25.57
N ASP A 243 6.83 16.53 26.01
CA ASP A 243 6.02 17.61 26.58
C ASP A 243 5.09 18.23 25.52
N GLU A 244 5.55 18.40 24.28
CA GLU A 244 4.71 18.87 23.18
C GLU A 244 3.59 17.87 22.89
N LEU A 245 3.92 16.57 22.81
CA LEU A 245 2.94 15.50 22.67
C LEU A 245 1.95 15.48 23.85
N PHE A 246 2.44 15.62 25.09
CA PHE A 246 1.60 15.67 26.27
C PHE A 246 0.57 16.80 26.19
N GLY A 247 0.99 18.03 25.87
CA GLY A 247 0.09 19.18 25.75
C GLY A 247 -0.97 19.00 24.65
N ALA A 248 -0.55 18.45 23.49
CA ALA A 248 -1.48 18.15 22.40
C ALA A 248 -2.46 17.02 22.77
N ALA A 249 -1.98 15.95 23.41
CA ALA A 249 -2.76 14.81 23.86
C ALA A 249 -3.75 15.16 24.98
N GLU A 250 -3.31 15.96 25.97
CA GLU A 250 -4.18 16.47 27.05
C GLU A 250 -5.36 17.25 26.45
N SER A 251 -5.06 18.19 25.54
CA SER A 251 -6.10 18.99 24.87
C SER A 251 -7.06 18.13 24.04
N ALA A 252 -6.55 17.18 23.27
CA ALA A 252 -7.35 16.26 22.46
C ALA A 252 -8.29 15.40 23.34
N ASN A 253 -7.74 14.80 24.39
CA ASN A 253 -8.49 13.93 25.30
C ASN A 253 -9.49 14.72 26.16
N LYS A 254 -9.17 15.95 26.56
CA LYS A 254 -10.08 16.83 27.28
C LYS A 254 -11.38 17.04 26.50
N PHE A 255 -11.30 17.43 25.24
CA PHE A 255 -12.49 17.62 24.39
C PHE A 255 -13.20 16.31 24.06
N ALA A 256 -12.47 15.23 23.83
CA ALA A 256 -13.04 13.91 23.54
C ALA A 256 -13.82 13.36 24.75
N ASN A 257 -13.22 13.43 25.94
CA ASN A 257 -13.81 12.86 27.16
C ASN A 257 -14.96 13.68 27.70
N ILE A 258 -15.03 14.99 27.44
CA ILE A 258 -16.18 15.84 27.83
C ILE A 258 -17.41 15.53 26.97
N LEU A 259 -17.26 15.08 25.73
CA LEU A 259 -18.37 14.88 24.79
C LEU A 259 -19.41 13.89 25.34
N ALA A 260 -18.97 12.72 25.80
CA ALA A 260 -19.88 11.67 26.29
C ALA A 260 -20.71 12.09 27.52
N PRO A 261 -20.12 12.66 28.59
CA PRO A 261 -20.89 13.19 29.74
C PRO A 261 -21.86 14.31 29.34
N VAL A 262 -21.44 15.23 28.48
CA VAL A 262 -22.30 16.32 27.99
C VAL A 262 -23.52 15.77 27.25
N LEU A 263 -23.31 14.85 26.30
CA LEU A 263 -24.40 14.23 25.55
C LEU A 263 -25.35 13.43 26.43
N ASN A 264 -24.81 12.67 27.40
CA ASN A 264 -25.63 11.89 28.33
C ASN A 264 -26.49 12.80 29.24
N ASN A 265 -25.92 13.88 29.80
CA ASN A 265 -26.66 14.83 30.60
C ASN A 265 -27.66 15.64 29.78
N MET A 266 -27.34 16.00 28.54
CA MET A 266 -28.31 16.62 27.62
C MET A 266 -29.47 15.66 27.33
N GLY A 267 -29.18 14.37 27.11
CA GLY A 267 -30.23 13.34 26.98
C GLY A 267 -31.15 13.28 28.21
N ASN A 268 -30.59 13.38 29.41
CA ASN A 268 -31.37 13.44 30.65
C ASN A 268 -32.18 14.74 30.77
N LEU A 269 -31.62 15.89 30.38
CA LEU A 269 -32.36 17.17 30.37
C LEU A 269 -33.53 17.13 29.39
N ILE A 270 -33.34 16.58 28.17
CA ILE A 270 -34.42 16.40 27.21
C ILE A 270 -35.49 15.47 27.79
N TYR A 271 -35.09 14.38 28.44
CA TYR A 271 -36.00 13.46 29.11
C TYR A 271 -36.88 14.19 30.12
N VAL A 272 -36.28 14.99 31.02
CA VAL A 272 -37.02 15.77 32.04
C VAL A 272 -37.92 16.80 31.35
N THR A 273 -37.44 17.50 30.33
CA THR A 273 -38.25 18.49 29.58
C THR A 273 -39.47 17.83 28.94
N VAL A 274 -39.31 16.64 28.36
CA VAL A 274 -40.40 15.86 27.75
C VAL A 274 -41.38 15.37 28.82
N ALA A 275 -40.89 14.98 30.02
CA ALA A 275 -41.75 14.57 31.13
C ALA A 275 -42.62 15.74 31.64
N VAL A 276 -42.00 16.92 31.85
CA VAL A 276 -42.72 18.14 32.27
C VAL A 276 -43.71 18.59 31.19
N ALA A 277 -43.29 18.63 29.93
CA ALA A 277 -44.17 19.00 28.80
C ALA A 277 -45.36 18.01 28.67
N GLY A 278 -45.09 16.71 28.76
CA GLY A 278 -46.12 15.67 28.72
C GLY A 278 -47.12 15.81 29.87
N GLY A 279 -46.65 16.07 31.10
CA GLY A 279 -47.49 16.34 32.27
C GLY A 279 -48.32 17.61 32.08
N PHE A 280 -47.70 18.69 31.58
CA PHE A 280 -48.41 19.96 31.31
C PHE A 280 -49.50 19.77 30.24
N PHE A 281 -49.24 19.14 29.13
CA PHE A 281 -50.24 18.90 28.07
C PHE A 281 -51.37 18.02 28.58
N LEU A 282 -51.08 17.04 29.41
CA LEU A 282 -52.04 16.13 30.00
C LEU A 282 -52.97 16.85 31.00
N MET A 283 -52.41 17.72 31.87
CA MET A 283 -53.20 18.50 32.85
C MET A 283 -53.99 19.65 32.25
N SER A 284 -53.43 20.27 31.20
CA SER A 284 -54.09 21.40 30.48
C SER A 284 -55.20 20.97 29.53
N GLY A 285 -55.42 19.65 29.36
CA GLY A 285 -56.45 19.14 28.45
C GLY A 285 -56.22 19.50 26.96
N ILE A 286 -54.99 19.81 26.56
CA ILE A 286 -54.67 20.18 25.18
C ILE A 286 -54.92 18.99 24.24
N PRO A 287 -55.70 19.15 23.17
CA PRO A 287 -55.95 18.05 22.23
C PRO A 287 -54.66 17.47 21.66
N ASN A 288 -54.49 16.19 21.70
CA ASN A 288 -53.34 15.53 21.12
C ASN A 288 -53.40 15.58 19.62
N LEU A 289 -52.42 16.27 18.99
CA LEU A 289 -52.24 16.19 17.56
C LEU A 289 -51.43 14.93 17.24
N SER A 290 -52.08 13.87 16.75
CA SER A 290 -51.46 12.59 16.45
C SER A 290 -52.07 11.95 15.20
N ILE A 291 -51.27 11.15 14.50
CA ILE A 291 -51.72 10.32 13.39
C ILE A 291 -52.60 9.16 13.87
N SER A 292 -52.34 8.69 15.11
CA SER A 292 -53.08 7.59 15.73
C SER A 292 -54.52 7.97 16.14
N GLY A 293 -54.83 9.27 16.27
CA GLY A 293 -56.10 9.73 16.79
C GLY A 293 -56.32 9.45 18.28
N LEU A 294 -55.32 8.94 19.00
CA LEU A 294 -55.42 8.62 20.42
C LEU A 294 -55.28 9.89 21.28
N PRO A 295 -56.07 10.04 22.34
CA PRO A 295 -55.89 11.13 23.28
C PRO A 295 -54.53 10.98 24.01
N LEU A 296 -53.94 12.08 24.44
CA LEU A 296 -52.73 12.05 25.24
C LEU A 296 -53.03 11.44 26.62
N THR A 297 -52.38 10.36 26.95
CA THR A 297 -52.53 9.62 28.20
C THR A 297 -51.16 9.23 28.75
N ILE A 298 -51.10 8.76 29.99
CA ILE A 298 -49.87 8.28 30.62
C ILE A 298 -49.26 7.13 29.81
N SER A 299 -50.13 6.29 29.19
CA SER A 299 -49.71 5.19 28.34
C SER A 299 -48.93 5.63 27.08
N ILE A 300 -49.04 6.92 26.66
CA ILE A 300 -48.23 7.51 25.58
C ILE A 300 -46.99 8.20 26.16
N VAL A 301 -47.12 8.95 27.25
CA VAL A 301 -46.01 9.73 27.83
C VAL A 301 -44.86 8.84 28.28
N VAL A 302 -45.13 7.73 28.94
CA VAL A 302 -44.08 6.85 29.49
C VAL A 302 -43.20 6.21 28.36
N PRO A 303 -43.77 5.61 27.30
CA PRO A 303 -42.99 5.14 26.15
C PRO A 303 -42.21 6.26 25.45
N PHE A 304 -42.78 7.49 25.39
CA PHE A 304 -42.12 8.65 24.81
C PHE A 304 -40.81 9.00 25.54
N LEU A 305 -40.79 8.91 26.86
CA LEU A 305 -39.60 9.11 27.69
C LEU A 305 -38.51 8.11 27.35
N ASN A 306 -38.87 6.84 27.16
CA ASN A 306 -37.92 5.80 26.76
C ASN A 306 -37.40 6.00 25.33
N MET A 307 -38.28 6.37 24.37
CA MET A 307 -37.88 6.72 23.02
C MET A 307 -36.93 7.91 22.98
N THR A 308 -37.13 8.92 23.81
CA THR A 308 -36.24 10.08 23.95
C THR A 308 -34.82 9.66 24.38
N LYS A 309 -34.71 8.79 25.41
CA LYS A 309 -33.42 8.23 25.85
C LYS A 309 -32.73 7.42 24.73
N GLN A 310 -33.48 6.55 24.05
CA GLN A 310 -32.96 5.73 22.98
C GLN A 310 -32.46 6.60 21.82
N PHE A 311 -33.20 7.67 21.49
CA PHE A 311 -32.79 8.61 20.43
C PHE A 311 -31.50 9.36 20.79
N ALA A 312 -31.39 9.87 22.04
CA ALA A 312 -30.18 10.53 22.51
C ALA A 312 -28.96 9.60 22.48
N GLY A 313 -29.14 8.33 22.89
CA GLY A 313 -28.11 7.28 22.79
C GLY A 313 -27.67 7.00 21.37
N SER A 314 -28.61 7.03 20.42
CA SER A 314 -28.31 6.84 18.99
C SER A 314 -27.41 7.95 18.43
N ILE A 315 -27.60 9.20 18.82
CA ILE A 315 -26.73 10.33 18.43
C ILE A 315 -25.30 10.11 18.93
N MET A 316 -25.15 9.65 20.18
CA MET A 316 -23.83 9.34 20.75
C MET A 316 -23.13 8.21 19.96
N GLN A 317 -23.85 7.15 19.59
CA GLN A 317 -23.30 6.05 18.78
C GLN A 317 -22.82 6.52 17.40
N VAL A 318 -23.61 7.36 16.70
CA VAL A 318 -23.18 7.95 15.42
C VAL A 318 -21.91 8.78 15.61
N SER A 319 -21.86 9.61 16.64
CA SER A 319 -20.72 10.48 16.93
C SER A 319 -19.43 9.68 17.15
N GLN A 320 -19.50 8.53 17.82
CA GLN A 320 -18.35 7.64 18.02
C GLN A 320 -17.83 7.01 16.73
N GLN A 321 -18.70 6.80 15.72
CA GLN A 321 -18.30 6.21 14.45
C GLN A 321 -17.66 7.21 13.46
N ILE A 322 -17.80 8.51 13.68
CA ILE A 322 -17.34 9.54 12.72
C ILE A 322 -15.85 9.41 12.43
N ASN A 323 -15.02 9.24 13.46
CA ASN A 323 -13.58 9.13 13.28
C ASN A 323 -13.19 7.87 12.49
N ALA A 324 -13.80 6.73 12.81
CA ALA A 324 -13.55 5.47 12.09
C ALA A 324 -13.95 5.57 10.61
N VAL A 325 -15.04 6.29 10.31
CA VAL A 325 -15.45 6.56 8.91
C VAL A 325 -14.45 7.46 8.19
N ILE A 326 -14.00 8.53 8.83
CA ILE A 326 -13.02 9.46 8.23
C ILE A 326 -11.72 8.74 7.92
N MET A 327 -11.19 7.98 8.89
CA MET A 327 -9.95 7.22 8.73
C MET A 327 -10.09 6.11 7.68
N GLY A 328 -11.19 5.37 7.71
CA GLY A 328 -11.46 4.32 6.74
C GLY A 328 -11.62 4.85 5.30
N LEU A 329 -12.23 6.03 5.12
CA LEU A 329 -12.32 6.69 3.81
C LEU A 329 -10.96 7.19 3.33
N ALA A 330 -10.13 7.74 4.22
CA ALA A 330 -8.78 8.18 3.89
C ALA A 330 -7.90 7.00 3.46
N GLY A 331 -7.90 5.89 4.22
CA GLY A 331 -7.19 4.67 3.88
C GLY A 331 -7.67 4.06 2.56
N ALA A 332 -9.00 4.01 2.34
CA ALA A 332 -9.56 3.55 1.07
C ALA A 332 -9.14 4.42 -0.12
N GLN A 333 -9.08 5.75 0.06
CA GLN A 333 -8.64 6.67 -0.98
C GLN A 333 -7.19 6.39 -1.37
N ARG A 334 -6.29 6.20 -0.42
CA ARG A 334 -4.88 5.86 -0.67
C ARG A 334 -4.75 4.51 -1.40
N ILE A 335 -5.50 3.48 -0.95
CA ILE A 335 -5.54 2.17 -1.61
C ILE A 335 -6.04 2.29 -3.06
N PHE A 336 -7.11 3.07 -3.30
CA PHE A 336 -7.62 3.27 -4.67
C PHE A 336 -6.67 4.07 -5.53
N THR A 337 -5.91 5.00 -4.97
CA THR A 337 -4.85 5.72 -5.71
C THR A 337 -3.79 4.73 -6.20
N LEU A 338 -3.32 3.81 -5.34
CA LEU A 338 -2.40 2.74 -5.76
C LEU A 338 -3.02 1.85 -6.87
N LEU A 339 -4.29 1.49 -6.74
CA LEU A 339 -4.98 0.65 -7.74
C LEU A 339 -5.23 1.37 -9.08
N ASP A 340 -5.21 2.69 -9.10
CA ASP A 340 -5.43 3.51 -10.29
C ASP A 340 -4.12 3.97 -10.92
N GLU A 341 -2.96 3.67 -10.29
CA GLU A 341 -1.66 3.91 -10.90
C GLU A 341 -1.53 3.11 -12.20
N LYS A 342 -0.94 3.76 -13.18
CA LYS A 342 -0.79 3.16 -14.52
C LYS A 342 0.30 2.08 -14.49
N PRO A 343 -0.01 0.90 -15.04
CA PRO A 343 0.99 -0.15 -15.19
C PRO A 343 2.11 0.31 -16.13
N GLU A 344 3.23 -0.40 -16.10
CA GLU A 344 4.33 -0.16 -17.02
C GLU A 344 3.86 -0.36 -18.47
N GLU A 345 3.96 0.69 -19.29
CA GLU A 345 3.56 0.63 -20.69
C GLU A 345 4.58 -0.18 -21.49
N ASP A 346 4.11 -1.17 -22.26
CA ASP A 346 4.93 -1.97 -23.15
C ASP A 346 4.25 -2.14 -24.53
N GLU A 347 4.67 -1.32 -25.49
CA GLU A 347 4.22 -1.37 -26.88
C GLU A 347 5.11 -2.27 -27.77
N GLY A 348 6.04 -3.01 -27.15
CA GLY A 348 6.95 -3.91 -27.84
C GLY A 348 6.22 -5.05 -28.55
N TYR A 349 6.67 -5.39 -29.74
CA TYR A 349 6.13 -6.49 -30.55
C TYR A 349 7.21 -7.46 -31.03
N VAL A 350 8.48 -7.12 -30.89
CA VAL A 350 9.61 -8.01 -31.12
C VAL A 350 9.81 -8.89 -29.90
N THR A 351 9.92 -10.19 -30.08
CA THR A 351 10.04 -11.19 -29.02
C THR A 351 11.36 -11.96 -29.14
N LEU A 352 11.84 -12.48 -28.00
CA LEU A 352 13.00 -13.34 -27.93
C LEU A 352 12.56 -14.80 -28.02
N VAL A 353 13.17 -15.55 -28.96
CA VAL A 353 12.85 -16.96 -29.19
C VAL A 353 14.11 -17.82 -29.24
N ASN A 354 13.98 -19.11 -28.91
CA ASN A 354 15.03 -20.08 -29.24
C ASN A 354 15.07 -20.29 -30.75
N ALA A 355 16.27 -20.34 -31.33
CA ALA A 355 16.46 -20.50 -32.75
C ALA A 355 17.43 -21.62 -33.06
N LYS A 356 17.27 -22.22 -34.25
CA LYS A 356 18.21 -23.16 -34.85
C LYS A 356 18.80 -22.53 -36.09
N GLU A 357 20.11 -22.64 -36.22
CA GLU A 357 20.83 -22.17 -37.39
C GLU A 357 20.77 -23.24 -38.50
N ASN A 358 20.28 -22.87 -39.65
CA ASN A 358 20.18 -23.73 -40.82
C ASN A 358 21.53 -23.77 -41.59
N ALA A 359 21.69 -24.72 -42.52
CA ALA A 359 22.90 -24.88 -43.28
C ALA A 359 23.24 -23.65 -44.20
N ASP A 360 22.24 -22.81 -44.48
CA ASP A 360 22.39 -21.56 -45.24
C ASP A 360 22.68 -20.33 -44.35
N GLY A 361 22.85 -20.53 -43.04
CA GLY A 361 23.07 -19.46 -42.08
C GLY A 361 21.79 -18.71 -41.66
N SER A 362 20.63 -19.08 -42.16
CA SER A 362 19.35 -18.52 -41.71
C SER A 362 18.94 -19.10 -40.35
N LEU A 363 18.14 -18.32 -39.58
CA LEU A 363 17.63 -18.74 -38.29
C LEU A 363 16.15 -19.10 -38.39
N THR A 364 15.78 -20.22 -37.79
CA THR A 364 14.39 -20.64 -37.65
C THR A 364 14.05 -20.83 -36.18
N GLU A 365 12.85 -20.40 -35.80
CA GLU A 365 12.33 -20.58 -34.44
C GLU A 365 12.15 -22.06 -34.11
N CYS A 366 12.53 -22.45 -32.89
CA CYS A 366 12.32 -23.81 -32.38
C CYS A 366 11.81 -23.77 -30.94
N ALA A 367 11.12 -24.84 -30.54
CA ALA A 367 10.60 -24.97 -29.15
C ALA A 367 11.68 -25.46 -28.16
N GLU A 368 12.73 -26.10 -28.69
CA GLU A 368 13.81 -26.70 -27.90
C GLU A 368 14.81 -25.64 -27.44
N ARG A 369 15.40 -25.83 -26.25
CA ARG A 369 16.50 -24.98 -25.73
C ARG A 369 17.79 -25.31 -26.52
N THR A 370 18.15 -24.42 -27.42
CA THR A 370 19.32 -24.61 -28.34
C THR A 370 20.54 -23.81 -27.91
N ASN A 371 20.44 -22.99 -26.85
CA ASN A 371 21.44 -21.98 -26.46
C ASN A 371 21.75 -20.95 -27.57
N VAL A 372 20.95 -20.94 -28.65
CA VAL A 372 20.95 -19.90 -29.67
C VAL A 372 19.65 -19.13 -29.59
N TRP A 373 19.75 -17.85 -29.33
CA TRP A 373 18.60 -16.97 -29.20
C TRP A 373 18.53 -16.00 -30.38
N ALA A 374 17.31 -15.68 -30.81
CA ALA A 374 17.05 -14.73 -31.89
C ALA A 374 15.88 -13.81 -31.57
N TRP A 375 16.00 -12.58 -32.07
CA TRP A 375 14.91 -11.62 -32.09
C TRP A 375 13.95 -11.95 -33.23
N LYS A 376 12.72 -12.32 -32.92
CA LYS A 376 11.62 -12.47 -33.86
C LYS A 376 10.98 -11.12 -34.12
N HIS A 377 11.26 -10.52 -35.27
CA HIS A 377 10.81 -9.18 -35.63
C HIS A 377 9.76 -9.25 -36.75
N PRO A 378 8.45 -9.21 -36.44
CA PRO A 378 7.41 -9.12 -37.45
C PRO A 378 7.35 -7.71 -38.03
N HIS A 379 7.44 -7.59 -39.34
CA HIS A 379 7.33 -6.33 -40.09
C HIS A 379 5.89 -6.10 -40.53
N LYS A 380 5.16 -5.23 -39.81
CA LYS A 380 3.72 -4.96 -40.07
C LYS A 380 3.44 -4.46 -41.50
N ALA A 381 4.39 -3.76 -42.13
CA ALA A 381 4.23 -3.19 -43.45
C ALA A 381 4.33 -4.22 -44.59
N THR A 382 5.14 -5.26 -44.43
CA THR A 382 5.42 -6.26 -45.48
C THR A 382 4.81 -7.64 -45.15
N GLY A 383 4.30 -7.83 -43.93
CA GLY A 383 3.81 -9.13 -43.43
C GLY A 383 4.91 -10.18 -43.23
N THR A 384 6.19 -9.81 -43.38
CA THR A 384 7.34 -10.72 -43.24
C THR A 384 7.85 -10.72 -41.80
N THR A 385 8.46 -11.83 -41.38
CA THR A 385 9.13 -11.94 -40.08
C THR A 385 10.61 -12.18 -40.30
N THR A 386 11.46 -11.39 -39.68
CA THR A 386 12.91 -11.59 -39.68
C THR A 386 13.39 -12.12 -38.35
N TYR A 387 14.39 -12.99 -38.37
CA TYR A 387 15.08 -13.51 -37.20
C TYR A 387 16.48 -12.95 -37.14
N THR A 388 16.80 -12.15 -36.13
CA THR A 388 18.13 -11.56 -35.91
C THR A 388 18.77 -12.28 -34.73
N ARG A 389 19.97 -12.86 -34.94
CA ARG A 389 20.68 -13.53 -33.84
C ARG A 389 20.97 -12.55 -32.71
N LEU A 390 20.71 -12.97 -31.49
CA LEU A 390 21.08 -12.23 -30.28
C LEU A 390 22.61 -12.31 -30.14
N ARG A 391 23.31 -11.18 -30.31
CA ARG A 391 24.76 -11.07 -30.21
C ARG A 391 25.22 -10.16 -29.10
N GLY A 392 24.37 -9.21 -28.70
CA GLY A 392 24.69 -8.28 -27.62
C GLY A 392 25.29 -6.95 -28.11
N HIS A 393 25.04 -6.55 -29.34
CA HIS A 393 25.44 -5.22 -29.84
C HIS A 393 24.45 -4.16 -29.34
N VAL A 394 24.94 -3.19 -28.57
CA VAL A 394 24.10 -2.11 -27.98
C VAL A 394 24.60 -0.76 -28.44
N GLU A 395 23.68 0.07 -28.96
CA GLU A 395 23.95 1.43 -29.41
C GLU A 395 23.00 2.44 -28.74
N LEU A 396 23.55 3.54 -28.27
CA LEU A 396 22.81 4.76 -27.91
C LEU A 396 23.19 5.84 -28.93
N LEU A 397 22.21 6.53 -29.50
CA LEU A 397 22.39 7.55 -30.56
C LEU A 397 21.66 8.83 -30.10
N ASP A 398 22.42 9.88 -29.84
CA ASP A 398 21.97 11.24 -29.49
C ASP A 398 20.89 11.22 -28.39
N VAL A 399 21.19 10.52 -27.29
CA VAL A 399 20.22 10.26 -26.22
C VAL A 399 20.22 11.39 -25.20
N ASP A 400 19.05 12.05 -25.07
CA ASP A 400 18.76 12.94 -23.94
C ASP A 400 17.77 12.28 -22.98
N PHE A 401 18.02 12.46 -21.69
CA PHE A 401 17.16 11.90 -20.65
C PHE A 401 17.19 12.71 -19.36
N GLY A 402 16.02 12.80 -18.70
CA GLY A 402 15.85 13.31 -17.33
C GLY A 402 14.74 12.57 -16.60
N TYR A 403 14.93 12.29 -15.32
CA TYR A 403 13.92 11.66 -14.45
C TYR A 403 12.67 12.54 -14.26
N THR A 404 12.84 13.85 -14.45
CA THR A 404 11.76 14.84 -14.42
C THR A 404 11.84 15.73 -15.65
N ALA A 405 10.71 16.27 -16.09
CA ALA A 405 10.67 17.20 -17.23
C ALA A 405 11.49 18.49 -17.03
N LYS A 406 11.88 18.82 -15.79
CA LYS A 406 12.58 20.06 -15.45
C LYS A 406 14.10 19.91 -15.43
N LYS A 407 14.63 18.69 -15.31
CA LYS A 407 16.07 18.46 -15.15
C LYS A 407 16.51 17.32 -16.06
N THR A 408 17.22 17.68 -17.13
CA THR A 408 17.92 16.72 -17.97
C THR A 408 19.18 16.23 -17.24
N VAL A 409 19.45 14.93 -17.29
CA VAL A 409 20.57 14.27 -16.62
C VAL A 409 21.61 13.78 -17.64
N LEU A 410 21.16 13.32 -18.80
CA LEU A 410 22.01 12.92 -19.92
C LEU A 410 21.77 13.85 -21.10
N HIS A 411 22.85 14.28 -21.73
CA HIS A 411 22.83 15.24 -22.82
C HIS A 411 23.61 14.66 -24.02
N ASP A 412 22.93 14.42 -25.13
CA ASP A 412 23.51 14.03 -26.41
C ASP A 412 24.47 12.82 -26.27
N VAL A 413 24.02 11.78 -25.55
CA VAL A 413 24.85 10.62 -25.27
C VAL A 413 24.84 9.69 -26.46
N THR A 414 26.02 9.53 -27.08
CA THR A 414 26.26 8.58 -28.18
C THR A 414 27.33 7.58 -27.76
N LEU A 415 26.95 6.29 -27.72
CA LEU A 415 27.87 5.18 -27.41
C LEU A 415 27.48 3.92 -28.16
N PHE A 416 28.44 3.03 -28.32
CA PHE A 416 28.21 1.69 -28.83
C PHE A 416 29.12 0.69 -28.13
N ALA A 417 28.63 -0.55 -27.97
CA ALA A 417 29.36 -1.70 -27.47
C ALA A 417 29.20 -2.85 -28.47
N GLU A 418 30.31 -3.35 -28.94
CA GLU A 418 30.35 -4.51 -29.83
C GLU A 418 30.13 -5.82 -29.06
N PRO A 419 29.63 -6.88 -29.73
CA PRO A 419 29.48 -8.19 -29.10
C PRO A 419 30.76 -8.68 -28.45
N GLY A 420 30.67 -9.05 -27.15
CA GLY A 420 31.81 -9.52 -26.37
C GLY A 420 32.70 -8.42 -25.80
N GLN A 421 32.40 -7.15 -26.02
CA GLN A 421 33.21 -6.02 -25.58
C GLN A 421 32.88 -5.61 -24.13
N LYS A 422 33.90 -5.31 -23.36
CA LYS A 422 33.79 -4.78 -21.98
C LYS A 422 33.91 -3.25 -22.04
N VAL A 423 32.82 -2.56 -21.69
CA VAL A 423 32.71 -1.11 -21.64
C VAL A 423 32.67 -0.64 -20.20
N ALA A 424 33.64 0.18 -19.77
CA ALA A 424 33.67 0.75 -18.43
C ALA A 424 33.21 2.21 -18.43
N PHE A 425 32.27 2.54 -17.54
CA PHE A 425 31.86 3.93 -17.27
C PHE A 425 32.63 4.48 -16.08
N VAL A 426 33.31 5.61 -16.27
CA VAL A 426 34.10 6.32 -15.26
C VAL A 426 33.62 7.77 -15.16
N GLY A 427 33.66 8.35 -13.96
CA GLY A 427 33.27 9.74 -13.73
C GLY A 427 32.76 9.92 -12.30
N ALA A 428 32.61 11.18 -11.87
CA ALA A 428 32.14 11.53 -10.53
C ALA A 428 30.73 11.00 -10.22
N THR A 429 30.39 10.93 -8.93
CA THR A 429 29.02 10.60 -8.50
C THR A 429 28.03 11.62 -9.11
N GLY A 430 26.93 11.12 -9.65
CA GLY A 430 25.95 11.96 -10.34
C GLY A 430 26.28 12.30 -11.82
N ALA A 431 27.41 11.82 -12.38
CA ALA A 431 27.77 12.06 -13.79
C ALA A 431 26.83 11.37 -14.81
N GLY A 432 25.91 10.48 -14.37
CA GLY A 432 24.94 9.82 -15.25
C GLY A 432 25.23 8.34 -15.53
N LYS A 433 26.24 7.72 -14.92
CA LYS A 433 26.64 6.31 -15.14
C LYS A 433 25.49 5.33 -14.94
N THR A 434 24.86 5.32 -13.75
CA THR A 434 23.71 4.47 -13.43
C THR A 434 22.47 4.82 -14.28
N THR A 435 22.34 6.05 -14.71
CA THR A 435 21.25 6.46 -15.62
C THR A 435 21.37 5.76 -16.97
N ILE A 436 22.57 5.66 -17.56
CA ILE A 436 22.79 4.93 -18.82
C ILE A 436 22.39 3.46 -18.68
N THR A 437 22.80 2.79 -17.59
CA THR A 437 22.45 1.38 -17.36
C THR A 437 20.95 1.17 -17.16
N ASN A 438 20.27 2.08 -16.48
CA ASN A 438 18.83 2.08 -16.34
C ASN A 438 18.09 2.23 -17.68
N LEU A 439 18.64 3.03 -18.61
CA LEU A 439 18.06 3.19 -19.95
C LEU A 439 18.30 1.96 -20.85
N ILE A 440 19.46 1.30 -20.74
CA ILE A 440 19.74 0.06 -21.46
C ILE A 440 18.75 -1.03 -21.04
N ASN A 441 18.45 -1.17 -19.73
CA ASN A 441 17.43 -2.09 -19.19
C ASN A 441 15.98 -1.65 -19.48
N ARG A 442 15.82 -0.45 -20.06
CA ARG A 442 14.50 0.15 -20.31
C ARG A 442 13.63 0.21 -19.03
N PHE A 443 14.25 0.53 -17.88
CA PHE A 443 13.51 0.89 -16.66
C PHE A 443 12.86 2.27 -16.81
N TYR A 444 13.43 3.10 -17.70
CA TYR A 444 12.92 4.39 -18.12
C TYR A 444 12.99 4.49 -19.64
N ASP A 445 12.01 5.17 -20.24
CA ASP A 445 12.03 5.48 -21.67
C ASP A 445 12.68 6.85 -21.91
N ILE A 446 13.51 6.93 -22.96
CA ILE A 446 14.26 8.14 -23.35
C ILE A 446 13.33 9.23 -23.88
N GLN A 447 13.72 10.50 -23.70
CA GLN A 447 13.01 11.67 -24.21
C GLN A 447 13.33 11.95 -25.67
N SER A 448 14.60 11.89 -26.05
CA SER A 448 15.06 12.01 -27.44
C SER A 448 16.15 11.00 -27.76
N GLY A 449 16.50 10.85 -29.04
CA GLY A 449 17.49 9.89 -29.52
C GLY A 449 16.93 8.50 -29.78
N LYS A 450 17.83 7.51 -29.86
CA LYS A 450 17.48 6.11 -30.07
C LYS A 450 18.42 5.19 -29.30
N ILE A 451 17.88 4.11 -28.75
CA ILE A 451 18.66 2.98 -28.22
C ILE A 451 18.34 1.77 -29.07
N ARG A 452 19.39 1.09 -29.56
CA ARG A 452 19.24 -0.13 -30.38
C ARG A 452 19.94 -1.29 -29.68
N TYR A 453 19.37 -2.46 -29.86
CA TYR A 453 19.93 -3.73 -29.44
C TYR A 453 19.92 -4.67 -30.66
N ASP A 454 21.11 -5.14 -31.09
CA ASP A 454 21.32 -5.89 -32.31
C ASP A 454 20.67 -5.20 -33.55
N GLY A 455 20.78 -3.87 -33.63
CA GLY A 455 20.21 -3.03 -34.69
C GLY A 455 18.70 -2.72 -34.51
N ILE A 456 18.01 -3.37 -33.58
CA ILE A 456 16.58 -3.19 -33.33
C ILE A 456 16.37 -2.12 -32.26
N ASN A 457 15.49 -1.13 -32.51
CA ASN A 457 15.14 -0.14 -31.48
C ASN A 457 14.48 -0.83 -30.30
N ILE A 458 15.01 -0.63 -29.08
CA ILE A 458 14.53 -1.29 -27.85
C ILE A 458 13.05 -0.99 -27.55
N ARG A 459 12.48 0.13 -28.04
CA ARG A 459 11.05 0.42 -27.92
C ARG A 459 10.17 -0.60 -28.67
N LYS A 460 10.70 -1.25 -29.70
CA LYS A 460 9.99 -2.30 -30.44
C LYS A 460 10.08 -3.66 -29.77
N ILE A 461 11.05 -3.87 -28.89
CA ILE A 461 11.26 -5.14 -28.18
C ILE A 461 10.35 -5.15 -26.95
N LYS A 462 9.69 -6.27 -26.68
CA LYS A 462 8.94 -6.46 -25.43
C LYS A 462 9.87 -6.31 -24.23
N LYS A 463 9.48 -5.54 -23.24
CA LYS A 463 10.31 -5.26 -22.04
C LYS A 463 10.74 -6.54 -21.32
N ALA A 464 9.82 -7.50 -21.18
CA ALA A 464 10.13 -8.79 -20.57
C ALA A 464 11.23 -9.54 -21.31
N ASP A 465 11.17 -9.59 -22.66
CA ASP A 465 12.14 -10.26 -23.51
C ASP A 465 13.49 -9.51 -23.55
N LEU A 466 13.44 -8.17 -23.56
CA LEU A 466 14.64 -7.34 -23.45
C LEU A 466 15.39 -7.63 -22.14
N ARG A 467 14.69 -7.58 -21.00
CA ARG A 467 15.27 -7.82 -19.67
C ARG A 467 15.74 -9.26 -19.50
N ARG A 468 15.03 -10.24 -20.11
CA ARG A 468 15.45 -11.64 -20.12
C ARG A 468 16.78 -11.88 -20.85
N SER A 469 17.08 -11.05 -21.84
CA SER A 469 18.34 -11.12 -22.60
C SER A 469 19.53 -10.45 -21.90
N MET A 470 19.30 -9.81 -20.74
CA MET A 470 20.30 -9.07 -19.98
C MET A 470 20.43 -9.60 -18.56
N GLY A 471 21.65 -9.60 -18.03
CA GLY A 471 21.92 -9.86 -16.62
C GLY A 471 22.34 -8.59 -15.90
N ILE A 472 21.98 -8.47 -14.64
CA ILE A 472 22.37 -7.33 -13.82
C ILE A 472 22.93 -7.81 -12.48
N VAL A 473 24.08 -7.25 -12.09
CA VAL A 473 24.66 -7.38 -10.76
C VAL A 473 24.74 -5.98 -10.17
N LEU A 474 23.89 -5.72 -9.17
CA LEU A 474 23.80 -4.41 -8.51
C LEU A 474 24.77 -4.31 -7.33
N GLN A 475 25.12 -3.07 -6.97
CA GLN A 475 25.90 -2.75 -5.77
C GLN A 475 25.22 -3.27 -4.50
N ASP A 476 23.93 -2.94 -4.34
CA ASP A 476 23.11 -3.42 -3.22
C ASP A 476 22.52 -4.78 -3.59
N THR A 477 23.07 -5.81 -2.96
CA THR A 477 22.63 -7.18 -3.20
C THR A 477 21.39 -7.50 -2.38
N ASN A 478 20.26 -7.70 -3.05
CA ASN A 478 19.01 -8.13 -2.44
C ASN A 478 18.86 -9.67 -2.57
N LEU A 479 18.79 -10.34 -1.43
CA LEU A 479 18.47 -11.77 -1.34
C LEU A 479 17.05 -11.95 -0.80
N PHE A 480 16.36 -12.94 -1.34
CA PHE A 480 14.99 -13.25 -0.92
C PHE A 480 15.00 -14.29 0.20
N THR A 481 13.97 -14.26 1.04
CA THR A 481 13.72 -15.32 2.01
C THR A 481 13.48 -16.64 1.28
N GLY A 482 14.32 -17.64 1.56
CA GLY A 482 14.35 -18.92 0.86
C GLY A 482 15.71 -19.57 1.01
N THR A 483 15.93 -20.72 0.38
CA THR A 483 17.21 -21.41 0.40
C THR A 483 18.26 -20.68 -0.45
N VAL A 484 19.53 -20.98 -0.23
CA VAL A 484 20.63 -20.52 -1.09
C VAL A 484 20.39 -20.98 -2.53
N MET A 485 19.96 -22.23 -2.73
CA MET A 485 19.63 -22.78 -4.05
C MET A 485 18.55 -21.98 -4.76
N GLU A 486 17.44 -21.66 -4.06
CA GLU A 486 16.34 -20.86 -4.61
C GLU A 486 16.80 -19.45 -4.99
N ASN A 487 17.67 -18.85 -4.18
CA ASN A 487 18.25 -17.53 -4.47
C ASN A 487 19.14 -17.53 -5.73
N ILE A 488 19.88 -18.59 -6.01
CA ILE A 488 20.67 -18.75 -7.24
C ILE A 488 19.71 -19.00 -8.42
N ARG A 489 18.78 -19.96 -8.26
CA ARG A 489 17.78 -20.34 -9.29
C ARG A 489 16.86 -19.17 -9.68
N TYR A 490 16.77 -18.11 -8.87
CA TYR A 490 15.99 -16.92 -9.21
C TYR A 490 16.41 -16.28 -10.54
N GLY A 491 17.66 -16.45 -10.98
CA GLY A 491 18.13 -16.00 -12.29
C GLY A 491 17.54 -16.76 -13.47
N ASN A 492 17.21 -18.05 -13.27
CA ASN A 492 16.53 -18.91 -14.22
C ASN A 492 15.73 -19.98 -13.47
N LEU A 493 14.42 -19.80 -13.37
CA LEU A 493 13.53 -20.65 -12.57
C LEU A 493 13.46 -22.10 -13.09
N ASP A 494 13.78 -22.32 -14.36
CA ASP A 494 13.78 -23.65 -15.01
C ASP A 494 15.14 -24.36 -14.88
N ALA A 495 16.14 -23.74 -14.21
CA ALA A 495 17.46 -24.32 -14.05
C ALA A 495 17.44 -25.52 -13.11
N VAL A 496 18.13 -26.59 -13.49
CA VAL A 496 18.33 -27.75 -12.62
C VAL A 496 19.41 -27.48 -11.55
N ASP A 497 19.47 -28.31 -10.53
CA ASP A 497 20.40 -28.13 -9.40
C ASP A 497 21.86 -28.09 -9.86
N GLU A 498 22.22 -28.92 -10.83
CA GLU A 498 23.55 -28.99 -11.41
C GLU A 498 23.97 -27.70 -12.10
N GLU A 499 23.05 -27.03 -12.81
CA GLU A 499 23.28 -25.73 -13.45
C GLU A 499 23.49 -24.64 -12.37
N CYS A 500 22.70 -24.64 -11.32
CA CYS A 500 22.86 -23.72 -10.19
C CYS A 500 24.20 -23.92 -9.45
N ILE A 501 24.62 -25.18 -9.25
CA ILE A 501 25.90 -25.51 -8.64
C ILE A 501 27.08 -25.11 -9.55
N ALA A 502 26.95 -25.30 -10.88
CA ALA A 502 27.95 -24.86 -11.85
C ALA A 502 28.09 -23.32 -11.84
N ALA A 503 26.97 -22.60 -11.81
CA ALA A 503 26.95 -21.15 -11.67
C ALA A 503 27.60 -20.66 -10.35
N ALA A 504 27.34 -21.36 -9.24
CA ALA A 504 27.95 -21.06 -7.95
C ALA A 504 29.49 -21.30 -7.98
N LYS A 505 29.95 -22.35 -8.67
CA LYS A 505 31.38 -22.60 -8.86
C LYS A 505 32.02 -21.51 -9.69
N LEU A 506 31.40 -21.12 -10.80
CA LEU A 506 31.88 -20.02 -11.66
C LEU A 506 32.01 -18.71 -10.88
N ALA A 507 31.03 -18.41 -10.03
CA ALA A 507 31.03 -17.22 -9.18
C ALA A 507 32.01 -17.29 -8.00
N GLY A 508 32.63 -18.44 -7.72
CA GLY A 508 33.43 -18.64 -6.52
C GLY A 508 32.63 -18.77 -5.23
N ALA A 509 31.34 -19.04 -5.33
CA ALA A 509 30.43 -19.15 -4.18
C ALA A 509 30.38 -20.56 -3.58
N HIS A 510 30.68 -21.58 -4.35
CA HIS A 510 30.53 -22.99 -3.95
C HIS A 510 31.20 -23.34 -2.63
N ASP A 511 32.43 -22.89 -2.43
CA ASP A 511 33.24 -23.26 -1.26
C ASP A 511 32.67 -22.72 0.06
N PHE A 512 32.12 -21.51 0.07
CA PHE A 512 31.48 -21.00 1.27
C PHE A 512 30.10 -21.62 1.47
N ILE A 513 29.33 -21.88 0.40
CA ILE A 513 28.00 -22.50 0.48
C ILE A 513 28.12 -23.89 1.12
N THR A 514 29.07 -24.70 0.71
CA THR A 514 29.27 -26.06 1.25
C THR A 514 29.68 -26.08 2.73
N ARG A 515 30.17 -24.96 3.27
CA ARG A 515 30.51 -24.80 4.70
C ARG A 515 29.32 -24.32 5.54
N LEU A 516 28.22 -23.91 4.90
CA LEU A 516 27.00 -23.59 5.64
C LEU A 516 26.37 -24.86 6.23
N PRO A 517 25.61 -24.77 7.34
CA PRO A 517 25.08 -25.96 8.04
C PRO A 517 24.33 -26.93 7.12
N ASP A 518 23.48 -26.40 6.22
CA ASP A 518 22.68 -27.20 5.28
C ASP A 518 23.12 -26.99 3.82
N GLY A 519 24.32 -26.45 3.59
CA GLY A 519 24.88 -26.20 2.27
C GLY A 519 23.93 -25.34 1.42
N TYR A 520 23.58 -25.81 0.22
CA TYR A 520 22.65 -25.14 -0.69
C TYR A 520 21.21 -25.03 -0.17
N ASN A 521 20.82 -25.87 0.81
CA ASN A 521 19.50 -25.85 1.44
C ASN A 521 19.42 -24.92 2.65
N THR A 522 20.52 -24.23 2.99
CA THR A 522 20.55 -23.27 4.09
C THR A 522 19.52 -22.16 3.82
N MET A 523 18.61 -21.95 4.79
CA MET A 523 17.58 -20.90 4.72
C MET A 523 18.18 -19.51 4.98
N LEU A 524 17.92 -18.60 4.07
CA LEU A 524 18.26 -17.19 4.19
C LEU A 524 17.02 -16.39 4.58
N THR A 525 17.18 -15.46 5.50
CA THR A 525 16.13 -14.53 5.96
C THR A 525 16.72 -13.13 6.08
N GLY A 526 15.87 -12.10 6.15
CA GLY A 526 16.30 -10.72 6.40
C GLY A 526 17.37 -10.23 5.40
N ASN A 527 17.17 -10.43 4.11
CA ASN A 527 18.14 -10.06 3.06
C ASN A 527 19.51 -10.76 3.20
N GLY A 528 19.53 -12.00 3.73
CA GLY A 528 20.76 -12.73 3.96
C GLY A 528 21.63 -12.13 5.07
N ALA A 529 21.01 -11.62 6.15
CA ALA A 529 21.69 -10.96 7.27
C ALA A 529 22.76 -11.86 7.96
N SER A 530 22.65 -13.18 7.83
CA SER A 530 23.63 -14.15 8.33
C SER A 530 24.90 -14.26 7.48
N LEU A 531 24.89 -13.68 6.26
CA LEU A 531 26.00 -13.72 5.31
C LEU A 531 26.78 -12.40 5.32
N SER A 532 28.10 -12.50 5.08
CA SER A 532 28.91 -11.29 4.84
C SER A 532 28.49 -10.61 3.53
N GLN A 533 28.83 -9.32 3.37
CA GLN A 533 28.53 -8.58 2.14
C GLN A 533 29.12 -9.25 0.90
N GLY A 534 30.37 -9.73 0.98
CA GLY A 534 31.01 -10.46 -0.12
C GLY A 534 30.31 -11.76 -0.47
N GLN A 535 29.87 -12.53 0.54
CA GLN A 535 29.11 -13.76 0.30
C GLN A 535 27.76 -13.47 -0.39
N ARG A 536 27.05 -12.40 0.01
CA ARG A 536 25.83 -11.96 -0.69
C ARG A 536 26.12 -11.60 -2.15
N GLN A 537 27.23 -10.90 -2.39
CA GLN A 537 27.63 -10.51 -3.75
C GLN A 537 27.98 -11.72 -4.62
N LEU A 538 28.67 -12.73 -4.07
CA LEU A 538 28.93 -13.99 -4.77
C LEU A 538 27.64 -14.72 -5.16
N LEU A 539 26.59 -14.68 -4.32
CA LEU A 539 25.28 -15.23 -4.67
C LEU A 539 24.58 -14.43 -5.77
N ALA A 540 24.73 -13.10 -5.79
CA ALA A 540 24.20 -12.28 -6.89
C ALA A 540 24.92 -12.56 -8.22
N ILE A 541 26.23 -12.77 -8.19
CA ILE A 541 27.02 -13.20 -9.37
C ILE A 541 26.55 -14.58 -9.82
N ALA A 542 26.36 -15.54 -8.92
CA ALA A 542 25.85 -16.88 -9.26
C ALA A 542 24.43 -16.82 -9.86
N ARG A 543 23.56 -15.95 -9.33
CA ARG A 543 22.23 -15.68 -9.89
C ARG A 543 22.29 -15.15 -11.31
N ALA A 544 23.21 -14.25 -11.60
CA ALA A 544 23.43 -13.73 -12.95
C ALA A 544 24.06 -14.78 -13.88
N ALA A 545 24.94 -15.64 -13.34
CA ALA A 545 25.59 -16.71 -14.09
C ALA A 545 24.62 -17.80 -14.55
N VAL A 546 23.64 -18.20 -13.71
CA VAL A 546 22.65 -19.23 -14.08
C VAL A 546 21.68 -18.73 -15.16
N ALA A 547 21.46 -17.41 -15.27
CA ALA A 547 20.65 -16.80 -16.33
C ALA A 547 21.37 -16.83 -17.70
N ASP A 548 22.69 -16.89 -17.72
CA ASP A 548 23.58 -16.93 -18.89
C ASP A 548 23.24 -15.91 -20.00
N PRO A 549 23.08 -14.63 -19.69
CA PRO A 549 22.71 -13.62 -20.67
C PRO A 549 23.92 -13.16 -21.50
N PRO A 550 23.75 -12.80 -22.79
CA PRO A 550 24.83 -12.28 -23.64
C PRO A 550 25.26 -10.86 -23.29
N VAL A 551 24.42 -10.10 -22.59
CA VAL A 551 24.73 -8.74 -22.14
C VAL A 551 24.65 -8.69 -20.61
N MET A 552 25.67 -8.12 -20.00
CA MET A 552 25.76 -7.95 -18.55
C MET A 552 25.89 -6.48 -18.18
N ILE A 553 25.20 -6.10 -17.11
CA ILE A 553 25.35 -4.79 -16.47
C ILE A 553 25.86 -5.03 -15.05
N MET A 554 26.98 -4.41 -14.71
CA MET A 554 27.64 -4.60 -13.43
C MET A 554 27.85 -3.24 -12.75
N ASP A 555 27.37 -3.12 -11.51
CA ASP A 555 27.66 -1.97 -10.64
C ASP A 555 28.65 -2.43 -9.56
N GLU A 556 29.89 -1.91 -9.68
CA GLU A 556 31.03 -2.38 -8.88
C GLU A 556 31.23 -1.49 -7.65
N ALA A 557 30.57 -1.81 -6.52
CA ALA A 557 30.90 -1.17 -5.27
C ALA A 557 31.23 -2.23 -4.21
N THR A 558 32.52 -2.33 -3.88
CA THR A 558 33.06 -3.32 -2.94
C THR A 558 33.75 -2.66 -1.76
N SER A 559 33.37 -1.44 -1.40
CA SER A 559 34.06 -0.59 -0.39
C SER A 559 34.08 -1.14 1.05
N SER A 560 33.41 -2.27 1.32
CA SER A 560 33.25 -2.82 2.68
C SER A 560 33.54 -4.32 2.77
N ILE A 561 34.33 -4.88 1.85
CA ILE A 561 34.67 -6.31 1.79
C ILE A 561 36.13 -6.50 2.17
N ASP A 562 36.44 -7.57 2.93
CA ASP A 562 37.81 -7.93 3.24
C ASP A 562 38.61 -8.33 1.98
N THR A 563 39.89 -8.07 1.94
CA THR A 563 40.78 -8.22 0.77
C THR A 563 40.74 -9.64 0.16
N ARG A 564 40.58 -10.66 0.98
CA ARG A 564 40.54 -12.07 0.49
C ARG A 564 39.22 -12.35 -0.23
N THR A 565 38.10 -12.00 0.38
CA THR A 565 36.77 -12.16 -0.24
C THR A 565 36.63 -11.30 -1.46
N GLU A 566 37.22 -10.10 -1.43
CA GLU A 566 37.28 -9.18 -2.56
C GLU A 566 37.93 -9.82 -3.80
N ALA A 567 39.10 -10.49 -3.62
CA ALA A 567 39.77 -11.19 -4.71
C ALA A 567 38.90 -12.29 -5.32
N ILE A 568 38.13 -13.02 -4.49
CA ILE A 568 37.21 -14.07 -4.95
C ILE A 568 36.03 -13.45 -5.72
N VAL A 569 35.45 -12.38 -5.22
CA VAL A 569 34.37 -11.64 -5.91
C VAL A 569 34.84 -11.14 -7.26
N GLN A 570 36.04 -10.55 -7.31
CA GLN A 570 36.63 -10.05 -8.56
C GLN A 570 36.86 -11.18 -9.56
N ALA A 571 37.42 -12.30 -9.14
CA ALA A 571 37.63 -13.47 -10.00
C ALA A 571 36.28 -14.01 -10.52
N GLY A 572 35.24 -14.07 -9.69
CA GLY A 572 33.89 -14.45 -10.10
C GLY A 572 33.27 -13.50 -11.10
N MET A 573 33.46 -12.19 -10.91
CA MET A 573 33.02 -11.16 -11.87
C MET A 573 33.76 -11.30 -13.20
N ASP A 574 35.09 -11.46 -13.19
CA ASP A 574 35.90 -11.61 -14.41
C ASP A 574 35.51 -12.88 -15.19
N ALA A 575 35.25 -13.99 -14.48
CA ALA A 575 34.76 -15.22 -15.10
C ALA A 575 33.36 -15.02 -15.73
N LEU A 576 32.46 -14.30 -15.06
CA LEU A 576 31.11 -14.01 -15.56
C LEU A 576 31.15 -13.08 -16.78
N MET A 577 32.11 -12.16 -16.87
CA MET A 577 32.27 -11.21 -17.98
C MET A 577 32.79 -11.84 -19.27
N THR A 578 33.49 -12.97 -19.17
CA THR A 578 34.17 -13.58 -20.32
C THR A 578 33.19 -13.98 -21.42
N GLY A 579 33.45 -13.50 -22.66
CA GLY A 579 32.65 -13.81 -23.84
C GLY A 579 31.30 -13.08 -23.94
N ARG A 580 31.02 -12.13 -23.06
CA ARG A 580 29.78 -11.34 -23.06
C ARG A 580 30.04 -9.87 -23.29
N THR A 581 29.02 -9.16 -23.80
CA THR A 581 29.06 -7.71 -23.85
C THR A 581 28.77 -7.20 -22.43
N VAL A 582 29.65 -6.38 -21.87
CA VAL A 582 29.57 -5.98 -20.47
C VAL A 582 29.63 -4.46 -20.33
N PHE A 583 28.67 -3.92 -19.59
CA PHE A 583 28.69 -2.53 -19.14
C PHE A 583 29.02 -2.52 -17.64
N VAL A 584 30.16 -1.94 -17.28
CA VAL A 584 30.62 -1.86 -15.89
C VAL A 584 30.59 -0.41 -15.42
N ILE A 585 29.88 -0.14 -14.32
CA ILE A 585 30.07 1.10 -13.56
C ILE A 585 31.28 0.85 -12.66
N ALA A 586 32.44 1.33 -13.10
CA ALA A 586 33.70 0.98 -12.45
C ALA A 586 34.05 1.99 -11.34
N HIS A 587 34.26 1.45 -10.14
CA HIS A 587 34.78 2.16 -8.99
C HIS A 587 36.24 1.77 -8.67
N ARG A 588 36.81 0.84 -9.45
CA ARG A 588 38.19 0.34 -9.27
C ARG A 588 39.04 0.54 -10.49
N LEU A 589 40.27 0.95 -10.24
CA LEU A 589 41.26 1.15 -11.29
C LEU A 589 41.59 -0.13 -12.07
N SER A 590 41.61 -1.31 -11.39
CA SER A 590 41.85 -2.60 -12.02
C SER A 590 40.78 -2.98 -13.07
N THR A 591 39.52 -2.79 -12.74
CA THR A 591 38.40 -3.08 -13.64
C THR A 591 38.38 -2.12 -14.83
N VAL A 592 38.69 -0.85 -14.58
CA VAL A 592 38.80 0.17 -15.64
C VAL A 592 39.94 -0.18 -16.59
N LYS A 593 41.12 -0.51 -16.06
CA LYS A 593 42.30 -0.82 -16.86
C LYS A 593 42.08 -2.01 -17.82
N ASN A 594 41.32 -3.00 -17.37
CA ASN A 594 41.07 -4.23 -18.11
C ASN A 594 39.82 -4.13 -19.04
N ALA A 595 39.25 -2.96 -19.19
CA ALA A 595 38.13 -2.74 -20.12
C ALA A 595 38.63 -2.47 -21.53
N ASP A 596 37.91 -3.02 -22.56
CA ASP A 596 38.23 -2.77 -23.97
C ASP A 596 37.98 -1.32 -24.35
N VAL A 597 36.92 -0.72 -23.76
CA VAL A 597 36.55 0.68 -23.99
C VAL A 597 36.23 1.31 -22.63
N ILE A 598 36.83 2.46 -22.39
CA ILE A 598 36.54 3.32 -21.24
C ILE A 598 35.77 4.54 -21.73
N MET A 599 34.68 4.87 -21.09
CA MET A 599 33.88 6.05 -21.35
C MET A 599 33.89 6.95 -20.12
N VAL A 600 34.44 8.15 -20.27
CA VAL A 600 34.49 9.14 -19.20
C VAL A 600 33.27 10.03 -19.28
N LEU A 601 32.49 10.04 -18.22
CA LEU A 601 31.28 10.86 -18.09
C LEU A 601 31.53 12.07 -17.20
N GLU A 602 31.10 13.23 -17.66
CA GLU A 602 31.06 14.45 -16.88
C GLU A 602 29.78 15.22 -17.19
N GLN A 603 29.03 15.59 -16.15
CA GLN A 603 27.77 16.35 -16.25
C GLN A 603 26.79 15.80 -17.31
N GLY A 604 26.64 14.47 -17.37
CA GLY A 604 25.71 13.81 -18.28
C GLY A 604 26.18 13.70 -19.75
N ARG A 605 27.43 13.98 -20.05
CA ARG A 605 28.04 13.86 -21.38
C ARG A 605 29.21 12.88 -21.36
N ILE A 606 29.42 12.18 -22.45
CA ILE A 606 30.65 11.41 -22.69
C ILE A 606 31.69 12.37 -23.22
N ILE A 607 32.73 12.64 -22.44
CA ILE A 607 33.80 13.59 -22.79
C ILE A 607 35.04 12.92 -23.37
N GLU A 608 35.30 11.66 -22.99
CA GLU A 608 36.41 10.87 -23.51
C GLU A 608 35.99 9.44 -23.75
N ARG A 609 36.56 8.81 -24.82
CA ARG A 609 36.35 7.41 -25.18
C ARG A 609 37.61 6.81 -25.75
N GLY A 610 38.02 5.64 -25.26
CA GLY A 610 39.19 4.93 -25.77
C GLY A 610 39.60 3.77 -24.88
N SER A 611 40.72 3.09 -25.24
CA SER A 611 41.36 2.12 -24.38
C SER A 611 42.15 2.83 -23.27
N HIS A 612 42.53 2.08 -22.23
CA HIS A 612 43.40 2.60 -21.17
C HIS A 612 44.65 3.31 -21.70
N GLU A 613 45.36 2.67 -22.65
CA GLU A 613 46.59 3.22 -23.21
C GLU A 613 46.35 4.51 -24.01
N GLN A 614 45.27 4.55 -24.82
CA GLN A 614 44.88 5.73 -25.57
C GLN A 614 44.57 6.92 -24.68
N LEU A 615 43.76 6.71 -23.63
CA LEU A 615 43.35 7.78 -22.74
C LEU A 615 44.48 8.28 -21.82
N ILE A 616 45.40 7.39 -21.43
CA ILE A 616 46.62 7.79 -20.70
C ILE A 616 47.50 8.66 -21.58
N ALA A 617 47.65 8.29 -22.87
CA ALA A 617 48.46 9.07 -23.84
C ALA A 617 47.86 10.46 -24.11
N GLN A 618 46.53 10.60 -24.09
CA GLN A 618 45.81 11.86 -24.31
C GLN A 618 46.00 12.85 -23.11
N LYS A 619 46.37 12.38 -21.93
CA LYS A 619 46.53 13.18 -20.70
C LYS A 619 45.32 14.04 -20.36
N GLY A 620 44.12 13.54 -20.71
CA GLY A 620 42.85 14.21 -20.43
C GLY A 620 42.29 13.97 -19.03
N LYS A 621 40.96 13.98 -18.90
CA LYS A 621 40.26 13.77 -17.62
C LYS A 621 40.51 12.37 -17.04
N TYR A 622 40.51 11.34 -17.90
CA TYR A 622 40.85 9.97 -17.49
C TYR A 622 42.23 9.87 -16.86
N TYR A 623 43.23 10.50 -17.48
CA TYR A 623 44.59 10.56 -16.92
C TYR A 623 44.61 11.17 -15.53
N GLN A 624 43.88 12.28 -15.34
CA GLN A 624 43.78 12.96 -14.04
C GLN A 624 43.12 12.04 -12.99
N LEU A 625 42.04 11.37 -13.33
CA LEU A 625 41.35 10.40 -12.44
C LEU A 625 42.25 9.20 -12.09
N TYR A 626 42.99 8.69 -13.09
CA TYR A 626 43.87 7.53 -12.91
C TYR A 626 45.08 7.84 -12.06
N THR A 627 45.70 9.02 -12.22
CA THR A 627 46.92 9.44 -11.47
C THR A 627 46.64 9.99 -10.08
N GLY A 628 45.39 10.07 -9.66
CA GLY A 628 44.99 10.63 -8.37
C GLY A 628 45.11 12.15 -8.30
N ALA A 629 45.24 12.83 -9.43
CA ALA A 629 45.26 14.31 -9.48
C ALA A 629 43.87 14.92 -9.17
N PHE A 630 42.82 14.08 -9.19
CA PHE A 630 41.49 14.33 -8.61
C PHE A 630 41.06 13.10 -7.81
N GLU A 631 40.68 13.29 -6.56
CA GLU A 631 40.07 12.22 -5.76
C GLU A 631 38.76 11.78 -6.42
N LEU A 632 38.59 10.44 -6.55
CA LEU A 632 37.31 9.84 -6.87
C LEU A 632 36.46 9.92 -5.59
N GLU A 633 35.83 11.07 -5.34
CA GLU A 633 34.83 11.22 -4.28
C GLU A 633 33.56 10.41 -4.58
#